data_e152d70f6918e52bf104decd4385e8ae
#
_entry.id   e152d70f6918e52bf104decd4385e8ae
#
_cell.length_a   1.000
_cell.length_b   1.000
_cell.length_c   1.000
_cell.angle_alpha   90.00
_cell.angle_beta   90.00
_cell.angle_gamma   90.00
#
_symmetry.space_group_name_H-M   'P 1'
#
loop_
_entity.id
_entity.type
_entity.pdbx_description
1 polymer ?
#
loop_
_entity_poly.entity_id
_entity_poly.type
_entity_poly.pdbx_seq_one_letter_code
_entity_poly.pdbx_strand_id
1 'polypeptide(L)'
;MPERRVVVGSSVGLHARPAALFVKAAAAQPVPVTIGLGDGEPVDARSLLSVMGLAAKHGDEVVLRAEGPEADAALAELATVVATDHD
;
A
#
# COMPACT_ATOMS: atom_id res chain seq x y z
N MET A 1 -17.02 0.42 -4.07
CA MET A 1 -15.90 0.06 -3.18
C MET A 1 -14.81 1.10 -3.29
N PRO A 2 -14.45 1.77 -2.18
CA PRO A 2 -13.40 2.78 -2.22
C PRO A 2 -12.05 2.20 -2.64
N GLU A 3 -11.39 2.91 -3.52
CA GLU A 3 -10.05 2.54 -3.91
C GLU A 3 -9.23 3.79 -4.19
N ARG A 4 -7.92 3.67 -4.13
CA ARG A 4 -7.01 4.74 -4.47
C ARG A 4 -5.80 4.18 -5.21
N ARG A 5 -5.49 4.81 -6.33
CA ARG A 5 -4.29 4.46 -7.10
C ARG A 5 -3.19 5.41 -6.71
N VAL A 6 -2.00 4.89 -6.51
CA VAL A 6 -0.85 5.69 -6.08
C VAL A 6 0.43 5.14 -6.70
N VAL A 7 1.32 6.06 -7.07
CA VAL A 7 2.62 5.69 -7.65
C VAL A 7 3.64 5.53 -6.52
N VAL A 8 4.41 4.45 -6.59
CA VAL A 8 5.45 4.17 -5.60
C VAL A 8 6.56 5.21 -5.69
N GLY A 9 6.78 5.94 -4.61
CA GLY A 9 7.77 7.02 -4.55
C GLY A 9 9.15 6.61 -4.03
N SER A 10 9.24 5.45 -3.37
CA SER A 10 10.53 4.98 -2.86
C SER A 10 11.44 4.53 -4.00
N SER A 11 12.69 4.93 -3.97
CA SER A 11 13.68 4.57 -4.99
C SER A 11 13.94 3.06 -5.04
N VAL A 12 13.70 2.34 -3.93
CA VAL A 12 13.88 0.89 -3.87
C VAL A 12 12.57 0.13 -4.08
N GLY A 13 11.46 0.85 -4.35
CA GLY A 13 10.15 0.23 -4.48
C GLY A 13 9.56 -0.18 -3.13
N LEU A 14 8.53 -1.03 -3.16
CA LEU A 14 7.92 -1.59 -1.94
C LEU A 14 8.71 -2.80 -1.47
N HIS A 15 9.92 -2.55 -1.00
CA HIS A 15 10.84 -3.59 -0.54
C HIS A 15 11.50 -3.12 0.76
N ALA A 16 11.95 -4.06 1.57
CA ALA A 16 12.69 -3.77 2.80
C ALA A 16 11.98 -2.71 3.67
N ARG A 17 12.66 -1.60 3.96
CA ARG A 17 12.16 -0.56 4.86
C ARG A 17 10.86 0.08 4.42
N PRO A 18 10.69 0.51 3.15
CA PRO A 18 9.41 1.06 2.71
C PRO A 18 8.25 0.08 2.88
N ALA A 19 8.45 -1.19 2.57
CA ALA A 19 7.42 -2.20 2.75
C ALA A 19 7.07 -2.39 4.23
N ALA A 20 8.07 -2.40 5.10
CA ALA A 20 7.84 -2.54 6.54
C ALA A 20 7.05 -1.35 7.11
N LEU A 21 7.38 -0.14 6.68
CA LEU A 21 6.64 1.07 7.08
C LEU A 21 5.20 1.03 6.60
N PHE A 22 4.99 0.60 5.36
CA PHE A 22 3.65 0.48 4.81
C PHE A 22 2.81 -0.54 5.59
N VAL A 23 3.36 -1.73 5.84
CA VAL A 23 2.66 -2.79 6.57
C VAL A 23 2.31 -2.33 7.99
N LYS A 24 3.23 -1.65 8.66
CA LYS A 24 2.98 -1.11 9.99
C LYS A 24 1.82 -0.11 9.98
N ALA A 25 1.82 0.79 9.01
CA ALA A 25 0.75 1.77 8.86
C ALA A 25 -0.59 1.10 8.54
N ALA A 26 -0.58 0.07 7.69
CA ALA A 26 -1.80 -0.66 7.36
C ALA A 26 -2.38 -1.39 8.57
N ALA A 27 -1.51 -1.98 9.39
CA ALA A 27 -1.95 -2.68 10.60
C ALA A 27 -2.57 -1.73 11.63
N ALA A 28 -2.23 -0.46 11.58
CA ALA A 28 -2.76 0.56 12.48
C ALA A 28 -4.13 1.11 12.04
N GLN A 29 -4.59 0.75 10.84
CA GLN A 29 -5.87 1.27 10.34
C GLN A 29 -7.05 0.54 10.97
N PRO A 30 -8.19 1.24 11.16
CA PRO A 30 -9.37 0.61 11.75
C PRO A 30 -10.11 -0.34 10.80
N VAL A 31 -9.75 -0.35 9.52
CA VAL A 31 -10.37 -1.21 8.52
C VAL A 31 -9.29 -2.00 7.77
N PRO A 32 -9.61 -3.21 7.32
CA PRO A 32 -8.67 -3.97 6.48
C PRO A 32 -8.44 -3.27 5.15
N VAL A 33 -7.20 -3.28 4.68
CA VAL A 33 -6.83 -2.69 3.39
C VAL A 33 -6.13 -3.76 2.56
N THR A 34 -6.40 -3.76 1.26
CA THR A 34 -5.67 -4.59 0.32
C THR A 34 -4.83 -3.72 -0.60
N ILE A 35 -3.77 -4.29 -1.15
CA ILE A 35 -2.90 -3.63 -2.11
C ILE A 35 -2.66 -4.57 -3.28
N GLY A 36 -2.75 -4.03 -4.50
CA GLY A 36 -2.45 -4.77 -5.71
C GLY A 36 -1.53 -3.98 -6.62
N LEU A 37 -0.76 -4.67 -7.44
CA LEU A 37 0.11 -4.04 -8.42
C LEU A 37 -0.68 -3.83 -9.70
N GLY A 38 -1.02 -2.58 -10.01
CA GLY A 38 -1.84 -2.27 -11.17
C GLY A 38 -3.17 -3.01 -11.12
N ASP A 39 -3.48 -3.76 -12.14
CA ASP A 39 -4.71 -4.57 -12.22
C ASP A 39 -4.51 -6.00 -11.70
N GLY A 40 -3.39 -6.26 -11.05
CA GLY A 40 -3.09 -7.57 -10.50
C GLY A 40 -3.95 -7.90 -9.27
N GLU A 41 -3.81 -9.14 -8.81
CA GLU A 41 -4.60 -9.62 -7.69
C GLU A 41 -4.20 -8.92 -6.39
N PRO A 42 -5.17 -8.38 -5.63
CA PRO A 42 -4.86 -7.71 -4.38
C PRO A 42 -4.45 -8.69 -3.29
N VAL A 43 -3.57 -8.23 -2.40
CA VAL A 43 -3.12 -8.99 -1.24
C VAL A 43 -3.36 -8.17 0.03
N ASP A 44 -3.28 -8.81 1.19
CA ASP A 44 -3.48 -8.14 2.48
C ASP A 44 -2.32 -7.17 2.74
N ALA A 45 -2.65 -5.89 2.90
CA ALA A 45 -1.65 -4.84 3.13
C ALA A 45 -0.93 -5.01 4.48
N ARG A 46 -1.44 -5.86 5.37
CA ARG A 46 -0.80 -6.13 6.66
C ARG A 46 0.21 -7.25 6.62
N SER A 47 0.34 -7.92 5.48
CA SER A 47 1.30 -9.03 5.34
C SER A 47 2.55 -8.53 4.64
N LEU A 48 3.65 -8.44 5.39
CA LEU A 48 4.93 -7.98 4.83
C LEU A 48 5.38 -8.86 3.66
N LEU A 49 5.27 -10.17 3.83
CA LEU A 49 5.69 -11.11 2.80
C LEU A 49 4.86 -10.93 1.52
N SER A 50 3.55 -10.76 1.66
CA SER A 50 2.67 -10.56 0.50
C SER A 50 2.94 -9.23 -0.20
N VAL A 51 3.15 -8.17 0.58
CA VAL A 51 3.45 -6.85 0.02
C VAL A 51 4.78 -6.88 -0.76
N MET A 52 5.81 -7.48 -0.18
CA MET A 52 7.09 -7.62 -0.87
C MET A 52 6.97 -8.52 -2.10
N GLY A 53 6.10 -9.52 -2.03
CA GLY A 53 5.85 -10.43 -3.15
C GLY A 53 5.23 -9.76 -4.37
N LEU A 54 4.63 -8.56 -4.22
CA LEU A 54 4.13 -7.80 -5.37
C LEU A 54 5.27 -7.33 -6.27
N ALA A 55 6.46 -7.18 -5.72
CA ALA A 55 7.63 -6.68 -6.45
C ALA A 55 7.38 -5.31 -7.09
N ALA A 56 6.59 -4.46 -6.43
CA ALA A 56 6.33 -3.11 -6.91
C ALA A 56 7.59 -2.26 -6.85
N LYS A 57 7.92 -1.63 -7.97
CA LYS A 57 9.14 -0.86 -8.14
C LYS A 57 8.85 0.64 -8.14
N HIS A 58 9.90 1.44 -7.99
CA HIS A 58 9.77 2.89 -8.12
C HIS A 58 9.05 3.24 -9.43
N GLY A 59 8.03 4.06 -9.32
CA GLY A 59 7.25 4.48 -10.48
C GLY A 59 6.07 3.57 -10.84
N ASP A 60 6.00 2.38 -10.26
CA ASP A 60 4.86 1.49 -10.49
C ASP A 60 3.63 2.03 -9.77
N GLU A 61 2.46 1.81 -10.37
CA GLU A 61 1.19 2.17 -9.75
C GLU A 61 0.64 0.98 -8.97
N VAL A 62 0.24 1.23 -7.73
CA VAL A 62 -0.46 0.24 -6.92
C VAL A 62 -1.87 0.72 -6.63
N VAL A 63 -2.78 -0.22 -6.38
CA VAL A 63 -4.19 0.07 -6.08
C VAL A 63 -4.47 -0.37 -4.65
N LEU A 64 -4.88 0.59 -3.82
CA LEU A 64 -5.27 0.35 -2.44
C LEU A 64 -6.79 0.30 -2.38
N ARG A 65 -7.34 -0.70 -1.69
CA ARG A 65 -8.79 -0.85 -1.54
C ARG A 65 -9.16 -1.12 -0.09
N ALA A 66 -10.28 -0.54 0.33
CA ALA A 66 -10.83 -0.76 1.67
C ALA A 66 -12.33 -0.54 1.61
N GLU A 67 -13.03 -1.00 2.64
CA GLU A 67 -14.49 -0.81 2.76
C GLU A 67 -14.83 -0.27 4.13
N GLY A 68 -15.99 0.38 4.23
CA GLY A 68 -16.51 0.88 5.48
C GLY A 68 -16.38 2.38 5.61
N PRO A 69 -16.95 2.95 6.70
CA PRO A 69 -17.02 4.41 6.86
C PRO A 69 -15.66 5.09 7.01
N GLU A 70 -14.64 4.35 7.39
CA GLU A 70 -13.29 4.92 7.58
C GLU A 70 -12.34 4.60 6.45
N ALA A 71 -12.85 3.99 5.36
CA ALA A 71 -12.02 3.57 4.25
C ALA A 71 -11.26 4.71 3.59
N ASP A 72 -11.94 5.83 3.33
CA ASP A 72 -11.29 6.95 2.63
C ASP A 72 -10.11 7.52 3.41
N ALA A 73 -10.25 7.66 4.73
CA ALA A 73 -9.17 8.17 5.57
C ALA A 73 -8.00 7.19 5.60
N ALA A 74 -8.28 5.88 5.70
CA ALA A 74 -7.26 4.86 5.70
C ALA A 74 -6.48 4.85 4.38
N LEU A 75 -7.20 4.93 3.25
CA LEU A 75 -6.58 4.94 1.94
C LEU A 75 -5.71 6.18 1.73
N ALA A 76 -6.17 7.34 2.21
CA ALA A 76 -5.39 8.57 2.08
C ALA A 76 -4.08 8.48 2.84
N GLU A 77 -4.10 7.96 4.06
CA GLU A 77 -2.89 7.81 4.86
C GLU A 77 -1.92 6.83 4.22
N LEU A 78 -2.41 5.67 3.78
CA LEU A 78 -1.55 4.67 3.17
C LEU A 78 -1.00 5.11 1.82
N ALA A 79 -1.79 5.86 1.04
CA ALA A 79 -1.31 6.41 -0.22
C ALA A 79 -0.12 7.36 0.02
N THR A 80 -0.19 8.16 1.08
CA THR A 80 0.92 9.05 1.44
C THR A 80 2.19 8.25 1.78
N VAL A 81 2.03 7.15 2.51
CA VAL A 81 3.18 6.29 2.83
C VAL A 81 3.81 5.71 1.56
N VAL A 82 2.98 5.21 0.64
CA VAL A 82 3.47 4.64 -0.62
C VAL A 82 4.19 5.68 -1.48
N ALA A 83 3.63 6.89 -1.55
CA ALA A 83 4.16 7.95 -2.41
C ALA A 83 5.43 8.59 -1.84
N THR A 84 5.70 8.44 -0.55
CA THR A 84 6.84 9.06 0.08
C THR A 84 8.11 8.24 -0.13
N ASP A 85 9.22 8.93 -0.39
CA ASP A 85 10.52 8.27 -0.47
C ASP A 85 11.11 8.18 0.94
N HIS A 86 11.25 6.96 1.44
CA HIS A 86 11.74 6.70 2.80
C HIS A 86 13.23 6.37 2.85
N ASP A 87 13.92 6.55 1.76
CA ASP A 87 15.36 6.21 1.65
C ASP A 87 16.27 7.28 2.24
#